data_af8c819e1ece0f96485cd18e80e35e5d
#
_entry.id   af8c819e1ece0f96485cd18e80e35e5d
#
_cell.length_a   1.000
_cell.length_b   1.000
_cell.length_c   1.000
_cell.angle_alpha   90.00
_cell.angle_beta   90.00
_cell.angle_gamma   90.00
#
_symmetry.space_group_name_H-M   'P 1'
#
loop_
_entity.id
_entity.type
_entity.pdbx_description
1 polymer ?
#
loop_
_entity_poly.entity_id
_entity_poly.type
_entity_poly.pdbx_seq_one_letter_code
_entity_poly.pdbx_strand_id
1 'polypeptide(L)'
;DPGLHSGRECVSIPVIGPCETAMHYASMLGHKFSVITVLERIRPMFENQAKIYGVSEKLASVRSVDIPVLELEDDLDRTVNQLTEQAIEAVEKDHSDVMIFGCTGLLGCAEALEKNLKAKNYIIPVIDPIPLAINSAYICAKLKLTQSKHCYASPPVKGMVGYGEPKLRAVK
;
A
#
# COMPACT_ATOMS: atom_id res chain seq x y z
N ASP A 1 6.14 0.68 -1.88
CA ASP A 1 7.03 -0.42 -1.42
C ASP A 1 8.49 -0.24 -1.86
N PRO A 2 9.17 0.88 -1.55
CA PRO A 2 10.56 1.07 -1.90
C PRO A 2 11.45 -0.01 -1.26
N GLY A 3 12.36 -0.62 -2.04
CA GLY A 3 13.30 -1.62 -1.53
C GLY A 3 12.71 -3.01 -1.26
N LEU A 4 11.46 -3.28 -1.60
CA LEU A 4 10.80 -4.56 -1.32
C LEU A 4 11.57 -5.75 -1.92
N HIS A 5 11.92 -5.69 -3.21
CA HIS A 5 12.66 -6.75 -3.89
C HIS A 5 14.07 -6.91 -3.31
N SER A 6 14.79 -5.82 -3.09
CA SER A 6 16.12 -5.84 -2.47
C SER A 6 16.07 -6.40 -1.05
N GLY A 7 15.02 -6.07 -0.28
CA GLY A 7 14.80 -6.67 1.04
C GLY A 7 14.65 -8.19 0.96
N ARG A 8 13.90 -8.70 -0.02
CA ARG A 8 13.72 -10.13 -0.26
C ARG A 8 15.01 -10.86 -0.63
N GLU A 9 15.96 -10.18 -1.28
CA GLU A 9 17.29 -10.73 -1.54
C GLU A 9 18.15 -10.82 -0.27
N CYS A 10 18.02 -9.84 0.64
CA CYS A 10 18.87 -9.76 1.82
C CYS A 10 18.52 -10.74 2.94
N VAL A 11 17.25 -11.16 3.06
CA VAL A 11 16.79 -12.01 4.17
C VAL A 11 16.03 -13.24 3.68
N SER A 12 15.97 -14.28 4.53
CA SER A 12 15.22 -15.53 4.22
C SER A 12 13.78 -15.51 4.74
N ILE A 13 13.46 -14.62 5.69
CA ILE A 13 12.09 -14.43 6.16
C ILE A 13 11.27 -13.68 5.10
N PRO A 14 9.94 -13.87 5.03
CA PRO A 14 9.10 -13.13 4.11
C PRO A 14 9.16 -11.63 4.37
N VAL A 15 9.35 -10.87 3.30
CA VAL A 15 9.26 -9.39 3.32
C VAL A 15 7.98 -8.99 2.63
N ILE A 16 7.08 -8.39 3.39
CA ILE A 16 5.73 -8.04 2.96
C ILE A 16 5.64 -6.54 2.65
N GLY A 17 5.24 -6.22 1.43
CA GLY A 17 5.02 -4.85 0.98
C GLY A 17 3.57 -4.43 1.23
N PRO A 18 3.31 -3.30 1.91
CA PRO A 18 1.94 -2.83 2.14
C PRO A 18 1.15 -2.61 0.85
N CYS A 19 1.75 -2.01 -0.17
CA CYS A 19 1.10 -1.72 -1.44
C CYS A 19 0.80 -3.02 -2.21
N GLU A 20 1.79 -3.92 -2.35
CA GLU A 20 1.62 -5.24 -2.99
C GLU A 20 0.49 -6.02 -2.34
N THR A 21 0.53 -6.11 -1.00
CA THR A 21 -0.47 -6.83 -0.22
C THR A 21 -1.86 -6.25 -0.43
N ALA A 22 -2.01 -4.93 -0.29
CA ALA A 22 -3.30 -4.27 -0.44
C ALA A 22 -3.90 -4.44 -1.84
N MET A 23 -3.10 -4.31 -2.90
CA MET A 23 -3.56 -4.50 -4.28
C MET A 23 -4.02 -5.94 -4.55
N HIS A 24 -3.31 -6.94 -4.02
CA HIS A 24 -3.72 -8.35 -4.17
C HIS A 24 -4.98 -8.67 -3.38
N TYR A 25 -5.10 -8.21 -2.13
CA TYR A 25 -6.33 -8.41 -1.36
C TYR A 25 -7.52 -7.67 -1.99
N ALA A 26 -7.35 -6.44 -2.45
CA ALA A 26 -8.40 -5.72 -3.14
C ALA A 26 -8.89 -6.45 -4.39
N SER A 27 -7.98 -7.09 -5.13
CA SER A 27 -8.31 -7.91 -6.31
C SER A 27 -9.13 -9.15 -5.99
N MET A 28 -9.13 -9.61 -4.72
CA MET A 28 -9.97 -10.70 -4.24
C MET A 28 -11.33 -10.22 -3.72
N LEU A 29 -11.41 -8.98 -3.23
CA LEU A 29 -12.61 -8.41 -2.63
C LEU A 29 -13.54 -7.74 -3.64
N GLY A 30 -13.02 -7.33 -4.80
CA GLY A 30 -13.77 -6.67 -5.85
C GLY A 30 -13.27 -7.01 -7.24
N HIS A 31 -14.07 -6.66 -8.25
CA HIS A 31 -13.65 -6.80 -9.64
C HIS A 31 -12.55 -5.78 -9.98
N LYS A 32 -12.73 -4.54 -9.52
CA LYS A 32 -11.76 -3.45 -9.66
C LYS A 32 -11.54 -2.72 -8.35
N PHE A 33 -10.36 -2.14 -8.19
CA PHE A 33 -10.02 -1.29 -7.05
C PHE A 33 -9.45 0.05 -7.47
N SER A 34 -9.60 1.05 -6.62
CA SER A 34 -8.92 2.35 -6.77
C SER A 34 -8.00 2.64 -5.59
N VAL A 35 -6.95 3.38 -5.87
CA VAL A 35 -6.05 3.90 -4.84
C VAL A 35 -6.37 5.37 -4.61
N ILE A 36 -6.58 5.76 -3.34
CA ILE A 36 -6.71 7.17 -2.95
C ILE A 36 -5.45 7.58 -2.21
N THR A 37 -4.74 8.54 -2.79
CA THR A 37 -3.46 9.01 -2.29
C THR A 37 -3.50 10.49 -1.93
N VAL A 38 -2.38 11.05 -1.49
CA VAL A 38 -2.30 12.41 -0.98
C VAL A 38 -2.12 13.46 -2.07
N LEU A 39 -1.28 13.20 -3.08
CA LEU A 39 -0.96 14.17 -4.14
C LEU A 39 -1.01 13.54 -5.53
N GLU A 40 -1.54 14.27 -6.49
CA GLU A 40 -1.69 13.83 -7.88
C GLU A 40 -0.36 13.41 -8.52
N ARG A 41 0.73 14.10 -8.22
CA ARG A 41 2.06 13.83 -8.80
C ARG A 41 2.59 12.41 -8.54
N ILE A 42 2.05 11.69 -7.55
CA ILE A 42 2.48 10.32 -7.23
C ILE A 42 1.61 9.23 -7.90
N ARG A 43 0.57 9.61 -8.66
CA ARG A 43 -0.27 8.69 -9.44
C ARG A 43 0.54 7.70 -10.28
N PRO A 44 1.54 8.12 -11.10
CA PRO A 44 2.29 7.20 -11.94
C PRO A 44 3.04 6.12 -11.15
N MET A 45 3.37 6.40 -9.88
CA MET A 45 4.03 5.43 -9.02
C MET A 45 3.09 4.23 -8.76
N PHE A 46 1.81 4.47 -8.43
CA PHE A 46 0.85 3.40 -8.18
C PHE A 46 0.47 2.64 -9.46
N GLU A 47 0.33 3.32 -10.58
CA GLU A 47 0.10 2.69 -11.89
C GLU A 47 1.25 1.75 -12.26
N ASN A 48 2.51 2.17 -12.02
CA ASN A 48 3.68 1.33 -12.24
C ASN A 48 3.75 0.16 -11.23
N GLN A 49 3.40 0.37 -9.96
CA GLN A 49 3.34 -0.71 -8.97
C GLN A 49 2.30 -1.75 -9.36
N ALA A 50 1.12 -1.35 -9.81
CA ALA A 50 0.09 -2.28 -10.27
C ALA A 50 0.57 -3.15 -11.45
N LYS A 51 1.39 -2.59 -12.36
CA LYS A 51 2.03 -3.37 -13.45
C LYS A 51 3.06 -4.35 -12.90
N ILE A 52 3.94 -3.90 -12.00
CA ILE A 52 4.98 -4.74 -11.38
C ILE A 52 4.35 -5.91 -10.63
N TYR A 53 3.23 -5.68 -9.93
CA TYR A 53 2.52 -6.70 -9.16
C TYR A 53 1.53 -7.55 -10.00
N GLY A 54 1.42 -7.28 -11.30
CA GLY A 54 0.56 -8.06 -12.19
C GLY A 54 -0.95 -7.85 -12.01
N VAL A 55 -1.34 -6.71 -11.44
CA VAL A 55 -2.75 -6.38 -11.15
C VAL A 55 -3.23 -5.10 -11.84
N SER A 56 -2.55 -4.64 -12.88
CA SER A 56 -2.89 -3.42 -13.62
C SER A 56 -4.31 -3.44 -14.19
N GLU A 57 -4.78 -4.59 -14.66
CA GLU A 57 -6.14 -4.75 -15.19
C GLU A 57 -7.23 -4.63 -14.11
N LYS A 58 -6.84 -4.76 -12.84
CA LYS A 58 -7.71 -4.60 -11.69
C LYS A 58 -7.74 -3.17 -11.15
N LEU A 59 -6.74 -2.34 -11.49
CA LEU A 59 -6.70 -0.94 -11.09
C LEU A 59 -7.70 -0.13 -11.92
N ALA A 60 -8.75 0.39 -11.27
CA ALA A 60 -9.72 1.29 -11.90
C ALA A 60 -9.16 2.70 -12.04
N SER A 61 -8.62 3.25 -10.96
CA SER A 61 -8.04 4.59 -10.94
C SER A 61 -7.07 4.80 -9.78
N VAL A 62 -6.31 5.89 -9.89
CA VAL A 62 -5.57 6.48 -8.76
C VAL A 62 -6.07 7.91 -8.61
N ARG A 63 -6.60 8.26 -7.43
CA ARG A 63 -7.15 9.58 -7.09
C ARG A 63 -6.37 10.22 -5.96
N SER A 64 -6.38 11.53 -5.86
CA SER A 64 -5.70 12.26 -4.79
C SER A 64 -6.65 13.17 -4.03
N VAL A 65 -6.35 13.40 -2.75
CA VAL A 65 -7.05 14.40 -1.93
C VAL A 65 -6.39 15.77 -2.01
N ASP A 66 -5.23 15.87 -2.63
CA ASP A 66 -4.39 17.07 -2.77
C ASP A 66 -4.08 17.78 -1.45
N ILE A 67 -3.89 16.97 -0.39
CA ILE A 67 -3.45 17.42 0.93
C ILE A 67 -2.03 16.92 1.16
N PRO A 68 -1.06 17.81 1.45
CA PRO A 68 0.29 17.40 1.82
C PRO A 68 0.32 16.49 3.05
N VAL A 69 1.25 15.52 3.09
CA VAL A 69 1.31 14.52 4.17
C VAL A 69 1.36 15.15 5.56
N LEU A 70 2.11 16.24 5.72
CA LEU A 70 2.27 16.92 7.01
C LEU A 70 1.02 17.69 7.46
N GLU A 71 0.03 17.87 6.58
CA GLU A 71 -1.21 18.60 6.86
C GLU A 71 -2.40 17.64 7.08
N LEU A 72 -2.21 16.32 6.91
CA LEU A 72 -3.30 15.34 7.02
C LEU A 72 -3.91 15.28 8.43
N GLU A 73 -3.09 15.47 9.46
CA GLU A 73 -3.51 15.42 10.86
C GLU A 73 -3.99 16.78 11.40
N ASP A 74 -3.70 17.88 10.71
CA ASP A 74 -4.09 19.23 11.14
C ASP A 74 -5.62 19.40 11.13
N ASP A 75 -6.30 18.73 10.18
CA ASP A 75 -7.76 18.73 10.06
C ASP A 75 -8.24 17.35 9.55
N LEU A 76 -8.45 16.44 10.48
CA LEU A 76 -8.90 15.08 10.16
C LEU A 76 -10.29 15.05 9.51
N ASP A 77 -11.19 15.95 9.91
CA ASP A 77 -12.53 16.01 9.33
C ASP A 77 -12.45 16.43 7.84
N ARG A 78 -11.63 17.42 7.52
CA ARG A 78 -11.34 17.82 6.15
C ARG A 78 -10.75 16.66 5.36
N THR A 79 -9.76 15.97 5.92
CA THR A 79 -9.10 14.83 5.27
C THR A 79 -10.09 13.71 4.97
N VAL A 80 -10.91 13.30 5.96
CA VAL A 80 -11.92 12.24 5.79
C VAL A 80 -13.02 12.66 4.80
N ASN A 81 -13.42 13.93 4.79
CA ASN A 81 -14.40 14.43 3.81
C ASN A 81 -13.84 14.37 2.39
N GLN A 82 -12.59 14.80 2.15
CA GLN A 82 -11.94 14.71 0.85
C GLN A 82 -11.76 13.23 0.41
N LEU A 83 -11.36 12.34 1.32
CA LEU A 83 -11.32 10.91 1.05
C LEU A 83 -12.70 10.37 0.64
N THR A 84 -13.76 10.81 1.31
CA THR A 84 -15.14 10.39 1.00
C THR A 84 -15.56 10.84 -0.40
N GLU A 85 -15.27 12.08 -0.78
CA GLU A 85 -15.56 12.61 -2.11
C GLU A 85 -14.82 11.82 -3.21
N GLN A 86 -13.52 11.60 -3.02
CA GLN A 86 -12.71 10.84 -3.97
C GLN A 86 -13.13 9.37 -4.07
N ALA A 87 -13.56 8.76 -2.97
CA ALA A 87 -14.07 7.39 -2.99
C ALA A 87 -15.39 7.28 -3.77
N ILE A 88 -16.32 8.22 -3.57
CA ILE A 88 -17.59 8.26 -4.33
C ILE A 88 -17.31 8.46 -5.82
N GLU A 89 -16.45 9.38 -6.18
CA GLU A 89 -16.05 9.57 -7.58
C GLU A 89 -15.41 8.32 -8.19
N ALA A 90 -14.59 7.59 -7.43
CA ALA A 90 -13.99 6.34 -7.88
C ALA A 90 -15.05 5.27 -8.16
N VAL A 91 -16.10 5.19 -7.33
CA VAL A 91 -17.22 4.27 -7.57
C VAL A 91 -18.03 4.69 -8.80
N GLU A 92 -18.45 5.94 -8.85
CA GLU A 92 -19.42 6.41 -9.86
C GLU A 92 -18.80 6.60 -11.25
N LYS A 93 -17.56 7.10 -11.30
CA LYS A 93 -16.90 7.43 -12.57
C LYS A 93 -15.96 6.34 -13.05
N ASP A 94 -15.26 5.65 -12.12
CA ASP A 94 -14.20 4.71 -12.47
C ASP A 94 -14.64 3.24 -12.26
N HIS A 95 -15.86 3.02 -11.75
CA HIS A 95 -16.43 1.69 -11.48
C HIS A 95 -15.58 0.85 -10.52
N SER A 96 -15.10 1.48 -9.45
CA SER A 96 -14.29 0.85 -8.43
C SER A 96 -15.17 0.16 -7.37
N ASP A 97 -14.79 -1.05 -6.97
CA ASP A 97 -15.49 -1.85 -5.96
C ASP A 97 -14.80 -1.79 -4.59
N VAL A 98 -13.51 -1.43 -4.56
CA VAL A 98 -12.67 -1.43 -3.36
C VAL A 98 -11.77 -0.21 -3.34
N MET A 99 -11.61 0.42 -2.17
CA MET A 99 -10.66 1.52 -1.99
C MET A 99 -9.40 1.05 -1.23
N ILE A 100 -8.24 1.53 -1.66
CA ILE A 100 -6.95 1.33 -0.99
C ILE A 100 -6.36 2.69 -0.64
N PHE A 101 -5.87 2.87 0.58
CA PHE A 101 -5.07 4.04 0.90
C PHE A 101 -3.67 3.97 0.30
N GLY A 102 -3.31 5.00 -0.44
CA GLY A 102 -2.00 5.16 -1.08
C GLY A 102 -0.96 5.89 -0.21
N CYS A 103 -1.28 6.18 1.04
CA CYS A 103 -0.36 6.87 1.95
C CYS A 103 -0.51 6.32 3.37
N THR A 104 0.62 6.03 4.01
CA THR A 104 0.65 5.58 5.41
C THR A 104 0.24 6.67 6.40
N GLY A 105 0.28 7.95 6.00
CA GLY A 105 -0.26 9.06 6.80
C GLY A 105 -1.78 9.05 6.93
N LEU A 106 -2.49 8.20 6.19
CA LEU A 106 -3.93 7.98 6.29
C LEU A 106 -4.30 6.85 7.27
N LEU A 107 -3.31 6.36 8.04
CA LEU A 107 -3.53 5.31 9.05
C LEU A 107 -4.67 5.71 10.00
N GLY A 108 -5.64 4.79 10.18
CA GLY A 108 -6.79 5.00 11.05
C GLY A 108 -7.98 5.73 10.42
N CYS A 109 -7.86 6.27 9.21
CA CYS A 109 -8.98 6.93 8.51
C CYS A 109 -9.99 5.94 7.90
N ALA A 110 -9.68 4.65 7.81
CA ALA A 110 -10.52 3.67 7.10
C ALA A 110 -11.92 3.55 7.68
N GLU A 111 -12.04 3.41 9.00
CA GLU A 111 -13.35 3.29 9.66
C GLU A 111 -14.22 4.55 9.49
N ALA A 112 -13.61 5.74 9.57
CA ALA A 112 -14.31 7.00 9.37
C ALA A 112 -14.79 7.15 7.93
N LEU A 113 -13.96 6.77 6.95
CA LEU A 113 -14.32 6.75 5.54
C LEU A 113 -15.46 5.77 5.27
N GLU A 114 -15.38 4.53 5.76
CA GLU A 114 -16.44 3.53 5.59
C GLU A 114 -17.78 3.99 6.18
N LYS A 115 -17.73 4.61 7.38
CA LYS A 115 -18.92 5.19 8.02
C LYS A 115 -19.56 6.27 7.15
N ASN A 116 -18.76 7.18 6.59
CA ASN A 116 -19.24 8.25 5.74
C ASN A 116 -19.82 7.71 4.42
N LEU A 117 -19.17 6.74 3.80
CA LEU A 117 -19.65 6.06 2.60
C LEU A 117 -20.98 5.36 2.87
N LYS A 118 -21.08 4.60 3.95
CA LYS A 118 -22.31 3.91 4.35
C LYS A 118 -23.48 4.87 4.61
N ALA A 119 -23.21 6.02 5.22
CA ALA A 119 -24.23 7.06 5.42
C ALA A 119 -24.77 7.64 4.10
N LYS A 120 -24.00 7.51 3.02
CA LYS A 120 -24.37 7.92 1.66
C LYS A 120 -24.81 6.72 0.78
N ASN A 121 -25.10 5.57 1.37
CA ASN A 121 -25.52 4.31 0.73
C ASN A 121 -24.45 3.64 -0.15
N TYR A 122 -23.17 3.91 0.06
CA TYR A 122 -22.07 3.19 -0.55
C TYR A 122 -21.53 2.14 0.43
N ILE A 123 -21.65 0.86 0.08
CA ILE A 123 -21.15 -0.26 0.89
C ILE A 123 -19.98 -0.87 0.15
N ILE A 124 -18.80 -0.31 0.33
CA ILE A 124 -17.55 -0.74 -0.32
C ILE A 124 -16.45 -0.91 0.73
N PRO A 125 -15.60 -1.93 0.60
CA PRO A 125 -14.47 -2.12 1.50
C PRO A 125 -13.42 -1.01 1.31
N VAL A 126 -12.83 -0.57 2.42
CA VAL A 126 -11.68 0.33 2.45
C VAL A 126 -10.50 -0.40 3.08
N ILE A 127 -9.40 -0.50 2.36
CA ILE A 127 -8.19 -1.17 2.82
C ILE A 127 -7.19 -0.15 3.33
N ASP A 128 -6.89 -0.23 4.62
CA ASP A 128 -5.66 0.34 5.18
C ASP A 128 -4.52 -0.67 4.97
N PRO A 129 -3.49 -0.30 4.17
CA PRO A 129 -2.42 -1.23 3.82
C PRO A 129 -1.58 -1.70 5.01
N ILE A 130 -1.44 -0.87 6.05
CA ILE A 130 -0.51 -1.16 7.16
C ILE A 130 -1.01 -2.29 8.05
N PRO A 131 -2.22 -2.24 8.64
CA PRO A 131 -2.75 -3.37 9.40
C PRO A 131 -2.81 -4.66 8.57
N LEU A 132 -3.16 -4.56 7.28
CA LEU A 132 -3.23 -5.70 6.39
C LEU A 132 -1.85 -6.35 6.17
N ALA A 133 -0.80 -5.56 5.90
CA ALA A 133 0.55 -6.05 5.70
C ALA A 133 1.10 -6.72 6.98
N ILE A 134 0.86 -6.14 8.16
CA ILE A 134 1.27 -6.71 9.45
C ILE A 134 0.62 -8.08 9.66
N ASN A 135 -0.70 -8.19 9.44
CA ASN A 135 -1.40 -9.47 9.58
C ASN A 135 -0.95 -10.50 8.54
N SER A 136 -0.66 -10.08 7.31
CA SER A 136 -0.11 -10.96 6.27
C SER A 136 1.28 -11.47 6.65
N ALA A 137 2.15 -10.62 7.19
CA ALA A 137 3.45 -11.04 7.72
C ALA A 137 3.30 -12.02 8.89
N TYR A 138 2.35 -11.78 9.80
CA TYR A 138 2.04 -12.69 10.90
C TYR A 138 1.59 -14.07 10.41
N ILE A 139 0.71 -14.10 9.41
CA ILE A 139 0.26 -15.36 8.79
C ILE A 139 1.44 -16.11 8.18
N CYS A 140 2.30 -15.42 7.42
CA CYS A 140 3.52 -16.02 6.85
C CYS A 140 4.42 -16.63 7.94
N ALA A 141 4.65 -15.91 9.03
CA ALA A 141 5.45 -16.37 10.15
C ALA A 141 4.82 -17.58 10.85
N LYS A 142 3.50 -17.53 11.10
CA LYS A 142 2.75 -18.62 11.73
C LYS A 142 2.77 -19.91 10.90
N LEU A 143 2.71 -19.78 9.58
CA LEU A 143 2.80 -20.90 8.64
C LEU A 143 4.24 -21.31 8.32
N LYS A 144 5.24 -20.64 8.91
CA LYS A 144 6.68 -20.88 8.70
C LYS A 144 7.10 -20.77 7.22
N LEU A 145 6.46 -19.85 6.49
CA LEU A 145 6.84 -19.56 5.11
C LEU A 145 8.18 -18.84 5.07
N THR A 146 8.94 -19.07 4.02
CA THR A 146 10.25 -18.46 3.79
C THR A 146 10.28 -17.73 2.46
N GLN A 147 11.15 -16.73 2.34
CA GLN A 147 11.40 -16.09 1.06
C GLN A 147 12.16 -17.05 0.12
N SER A 148 11.68 -17.19 -1.12
CA SER A 148 12.34 -18.05 -2.11
C SER A 148 13.72 -17.51 -2.47
N LYS A 149 14.77 -18.23 -2.09
CA LYS A 149 16.16 -17.90 -2.47
C LYS A 149 16.54 -18.37 -3.87
N HIS A 150 15.67 -19.14 -4.53
CA HIS A 150 15.82 -19.44 -5.94
C HIS A 150 15.52 -18.21 -6.82
N CYS A 151 14.49 -17.42 -6.46
CA CYS A 151 14.10 -16.19 -7.15
C CYS A 151 14.88 -14.98 -6.61
N TYR A 152 14.90 -14.82 -5.29
CA TYR A 152 15.57 -13.73 -4.59
C TYR A 152 16.91 -14.20 -4.01
N ALA A 153 17.86 -14.54 -4.90
CA ALA A 153 19.19 -15.00 -4.51
C ALA A 153 19.90 -13.96 -3.64
N SER A 154 20.61 -14.43 -2.62
CA SER A 154 21.39 -13.51 -1.77
C SER A 154 22.48 -12.83 -2.59
N PRO A 155 22.65 -11.50 -2.47
CA PRO A 155 23.68 -10.79 -3.21
C PRO A 155 25.08 -11.29 -2.80
N PRO A 156 26.02 -11.40 -3.76
CA PRO A 156 27.39 -11.78 -3.45
C PRO A 156 28.06 -10.70 -2.59
N VAL A 157 29.01 -11.12 -1.75
CA VAL A 157 29.85 -10.17 -1.01
C VAL A 157 30.67 -9.34 -2.01
N LYS A 158 30.50 -8.03 -1.97
CA LYS A 158 31.23 -7.09 -2.83
C LYS A 158 32.05 -6.15 -1.97
N GLY A 159 33.27 -5.83 -2.45
CA GLY A 159 34.06 -4.76 -1.86
C GLY A 159 33.36 -3.41 -2.08
N MET A 160 33.33 -2.58 -1.05
CA MET A 160 32.81 -1.20 -1.14
C MET A 160 33.99 -0.23 -1.30
N VAL A 161 34.02 0.47 -2.43
CA VAL A 161 35.04 1.51 -2.70
C VAL A 161 34.36 2.87 -2.63
N GLY A 162 34.94 3.81 -1.88
CA GLY A 162 34.43 5.18 -1.75
C GLY A 162 33.37 5.39 -0.68
N TYR A 163 32.96 4.34 0.04
CA TYR A 163 32.12 4.41 1.21
C TYR A 163 32.94 4.01 2.45
N GLY A 164 32.86 4.77 3.55
CA GLY A 164 33.44 4.34 4.82
C GLY A 164 32.83 3.00 5.27
N GLU A 165 33.54 2.25 6.12
CA GLU A 165 33.00 0.99 6.66
C GLU A 165 31.62 1.21 7.27
N PRO A 166 30.59 0.45 6.84
CA PRO A 166 29.27 0.58 7.43
C PRO A 166 29.34 0.21 8.91
N LYS A 167 29.09 1.16 9.79
CA LYS A 167 28.90 0.90 11.22
C LYS A 167 27.58 0.16 11.39
N LEU A 168 27.55 -1.13 11.13
CA LEU A 168 26.42 -1.99 11.48
C LEU A 168 26.30 -1.98 13.01
N ARG A 169 25.35 -1.20 13.54
CA ARG A 169 24.90 -1.39 14.91
C ARG A 169 24.15 -2.71 14.96
N ALA A 170 24.72 -3.69 15.64
CA ALA A 170 24.00 -4.89 15.98
C ALA A 170 22.71 -4.49 16.72
N VAL A 171 21.58 -4.75 16.12
CA VAL A 171 20.28 -4.69 16.81
C VAL A 171 20.28 -5.86 17.75
N LYS A 172 20.34 -5.59 19.08
CA LYS A 172 20.22 -6.59 20.14
C LYS A 172 18.77 -7.03 20.24
#